data_6ef011235813d521fe30464f4071a758
#
_entry.id   6ef011235813d521fe30464f4071a758
#
_cell.length_a   1.000
_cell.length_b   1.000
_cell.length_c   1.000
_cell.angle_alpha   90.00
_cell.angle_beta   90.00
_cell.angle_gamma   90.00
#
_symmetry.space_group_name_H-M   'P 1'
#
loop_
_entity.id
_entity.type
_entity.pdbx_description
1 polymer ?
#
loop_
_entity_poly.entity_id
_entity_poly.type
_entity_poly.pdbx_seq_one_letter_code
_entity_poly.pdbx_strand_id
1 'polypeptide(L)'
;VIYGLTRALQHELGITELADNFGPSTKALYAKNPLRRQDNVKDRKFAILQGALWCKDYNPGYYLKEDPDTGKVSFEEIFNARVEEAVISLKTDAGFINPDGVVTPNVMKALLSMDSFKLLSAYYGGTYEVRSMQQKFNRTYEDYIGALIPCDGVYGRSTSKALVYALQAEEGM
;
A
#
# COMPACT_ATOMS: atom_id res chain seq x y z
N VAL A 1 -12.36 -5.36 -6.93
CA VAL A 1 -10.97 -5.36 -7.46
C VAL A 1 -9.95 -5.62 -6.36
N ILE A 2 -9.98 -4.87 -5.25
CA ILE A 2 -9.00 -5.00 -4.15
C ILE A 2 -9.02 -6.41 -3.54
N TYR A 3 -10.18 -7.01 -3.30
CA TYR A 3 -10.26 -8.38 -2.77
C TYR A 3 -9.66 -9.40 -3.73
N GLY A 4 -9.88 -9.22 -5.03
CA GLY A 4 -9.26 -10.07 -6.05
C GLY A 4 -7.74 -9.96 -6.08
N LEU A 5 -7.19 -8.75 -5.93
CA LEU A 5 -5.75 -8.50 -5.83
C LEU A 5 -5.15 -9.11 -4.56
N THR A 6 -5.86 -9.01 -3.43
CA THR A 6 -5.42 -9.63 -2.17
C THR A 6 -5.33 -11.14 -2.29
N ARG A 7 -6.37 -11.79 -2.84
CA ARG A 7 -6.38 -13.24 -3.09
C ARG A 7 -5.31 -13.66 -4.10
N ALA A 8 -5.10 -12.88 -5.15
CA ALA A 8 -4.05 -13.15 -6.13
C ALA A 8 -2.66 -13.11 -5.47
N LEU A 9 -2.39 -12.10 -4.63
CA LEU A 9 -1.13 -12.03 -3.88
C LEU A 9 -0.95 -13.23 -2.96
N GLN A 10 -1.98 -13.60 -2.21
CA GLN A 10 -1.94 -14.77 -1.32
C GLN A 10 -1.65 -16.05 -2.09
N HIS A 11 -2.24 -16.24 -3.25
CA HIS A 11 -1.97 -17.36 -4.13
C HIS A 11 -0.49 -17.40 -4.55
N GLU A 12 0.07 -16.27 -4.99
CA GLU A 12 1.48 -16.17 -5.38
C GLU A 12 2.43 -16.36 -4.18
N LEU A 13 1.96 -16.14 -2.96
CA LEU A 13 2.71 -16.42 -1.73
C LEU A 13 2.57 -17.88 -1.25
N GLY A 14 1.80 -18.72 -1.96
CA GLY A 14 1.60 -20.12 -1.64
C GLY A 14 0.53 -20.38 -0.59
N ILE A 15 -0.34 -19.42 -0.30
CA ILE A 15 -1.49 -19.62 0.60
C ILE A 15 -2.59 -20.35 -0.16
N THR A 16 -3.10 -21.43 0.41
CA THR A 16 -4.17 -22.27 -0.21
C THR A 16 -5.57 -21.80 0.19
N GLU A 17 -5.75 -21.32 1.41
CA GLU A 17 -7.02 -20.77 1.90
C GLU A 17 -7.01 -19.25 1.73
N LEU A 18 -7.57 -18.80 0.61
CA LEU A 18 -7.56 -17.37 0.25
C LEU A 18 -8.64 -16.60 1.01
N ALA A 19 -8.30 -15.38 1.42
CA ALA A 19 -9.19 -14.49 2.15
C ALA A 19 -9.21 -13.08 1.52
N ASP A 20 -10.22 -12.30 1.86
CA ASP A 20 -10.40 -10.95 1.32
C ASP A 20 -9.57 -9.89 2.06
N ASN A 21 -8.78 -10.29 3.05
CA ASN A 21 -7.99 -9.38 3.86
C ASN A 21 -6.51 -9.76 3.91
N PHE A 22 -5.66 -8.75 4.02
CA PHE A 22 -4.23 -8.89 4.26
C PHE A 22 -3.97 -9.09 5.76
N GLY A 23 -4.11 -10.33 6.21
CA GLY A 23 -3.95 -10.69 7.62
C GLY A 23 -2.50 -10.95 8.05
N PRO A 24 -2.28 -11.35 9.33
CA PRO A 24 -0.95 -11.61 9.87
C PRO A 24 -0.14 -12.66 9.11
N SER A 25 -0.78 -13.74 8.67
CA SER A 25 -0.12 -14.81 7.90
C SER A 25 0.36 -14.31 6.54
N THR A 26 -0.47 -13.54 5.84
CA THR A 26 -0.09 -12.90 4.57
C THR A 26 1.07 -11.95 4.78
N LYS A 27 1.01 -11.13 5.83
CA LYS A 27 2.08 -10.19 6.18
C LYS A 27 3.40 -10.90 6.46
N ALA A 28 3.38 -11.98 7.23
CA ALA A 28 4.57 -12.74 7.57
C ALA A 28 5.23 -13.40 6.34
N LEU A 29 4.43 -13.98 5.44
CA LEU A 29 4.95 -14.55 4.20
C LEU A 29 5.50 -13.49 3.25
N TYR A 30 4.79 -12.39 3.08
CA TYR A 30 5.22 -11.27 2.24
C TYR A 30 6.53 -10.65 2.76
N ALA A 31 6.70 -10.55 4.08
CA ALA A 31 7.88 -9.97 4.72
C ALA A 31 9.18 -10.72 4.42
N LYS A 32 9.11 -11.98 3.98
CA LYS A 32 10.30 -12.76 3.61
C LYS A 32 11.00 -12.21 2.37
N ASN A 33 10.25 -11.60 1.44
CA ASN A 33 10.79 -11.02 0.22
C ASN A 33 9.90 -9.85 -0.26
N PRO A 34 9.98 -8.68 0.38
CA PRO A 34 9.23 -7.50 -0.03
C PRO A 34 9.55 -7.08 -1.46
N LEU A 35 8.54 -6.64 -2.20
CA LEU A 35 8.71 -6.21 -3.59
C LEU A 35 9.53 -4.93 -3.66
N ARG A 36 10.42 -4.88 -4.64
CA ARG A 36 11.25 -3.73 -5.00
C ARG A 36 11.55 -3.75 -6.48
N ARG A 37 12.01 -2.62 -7.01
CA ARG A 37 12.42 -2.53 -8.40
C ARG A 37 13.45 -3.61 -8.75
N GLN A 38 13.18 -4.33 -9.83
CA GLN A 38 14.07 -5.32 -10.42
C GLN A 38 13.95 -5.24 -11.93
N ASP A 39 14.87 -4.53 -12.56
CA ASP A 39 14.90 -4.42 -14.02
C ASP A 39 15.15 -5.81 -14.65
N ASN A 40 14.47 -6.10 -15.75
CA ASN A 40 14.57 -7.35 -16.50
C ASN A 40 14.11 -8.63 -15.75
N VAL A 41 13.40 -8.49 -14.65
CA VAL A 41 12.76 -9.60 -13.93
C VAL A 41 11.25 -9.56 -14.16
N LYS A 42 10.66 -10.72 -14.43
CA LYS A 42 9.21 -10.90 -14.55
C LYS A 42 8.69 -11.63 -13.31
N ASP A 43 7.66 -11.07 -12.69
CA ASP A 43 7.00 -11.65 -11.52
C ASP A 43 5.52 -11.23 -11.53
N ARG A 44 4.61 -12.19 -11.37
CA ARG A 44 3.16 -11.92 -11.31
C ARG A 44 2.79 -10.95 -10.20
N LYS A 45 3.53 -10.97 -9.09
CA LYS A 45 3.33 -10.03 -7.97
C LYS A 45 3.53 -8.57 -8.39
N PHE A 46 4.35 -8.31 -9.41
CA PHE A 46 4.53 -6.95 -9.96
C PHE A 46 3.27 -6.45 -10.67
N ALA A 47 2.55 -7.32 -11.39
CA ALA A 47 1.27 -6.95 -11.99
C ALA A 47 0.20 -6.67 -10.92
N ILE A 48 0.18 -7.45 -9.84
CA ILE A 48 -0.71 -7.23 -8.69
C ILE A 48 -0.41 -5.88 -8.04
N LEU A 49 0.87 -5.55 -7.83
CA LEU A 49 1.31 -4.26 -7.30
C LEU A 49 0.84 -3.10 -8.18
N GLN A 50 1.02 -3.19 -9.49
CA GLN A 50 0.57 -2.16 -10.43
C GLN A 50 -0.95 -1.96 -10.36
N GLY A 51 -1.72 -3.05 -10.31
CA GLY A 51 -3.17 -2.99 -10.15
C GLY A 51 -3.59 -2.33 -8.83
N ALA A 52 -2.90 -2.62 -7.73
CA ALA A 52 -3.15 -2.01 -6.44
C ALA A 52 -2.81 -0.50 -6.42
N LEU A 53 -1.68 -0.11 -7.00
CA LEU A 53 -1.30 1.30 -7.16
C LEU A 53 -2.34 2.06 -8.00
N TRP A 54 -2.78 1.47 -9.10
CA TRP A 54 -3.82 2.04 -9.94
C TRP A 54 -5.12 2.27 -9.16
N CYS A 55 -5.55 1.31 -8.35
CA CYS A 55 -6.76 1.43 -7.52
C CYS A 55 -6.64 2.54 -6.46
N LYS A 56 -5.42 2.92 -6.08
CA LYS A 56 -5.14 4.02 -5.14
C LYS A 56 -4.84 5.35 -5.85
N ASP A 57 -5.04 5.40 -7.17
CA ASP A 57 -4.78 6.57 -8.01
C ASP A 57 -3.29 6.99 -8.04
N TYR A 58 -2.41 6.01 -7.93
CA TYR A 58 -0.98 6.16 -8.18
C TYR A 58 -0.64 5.49 -9.50
N ASN A 59 -0.26 6.30 -10.49
CA ASN A 59 -0.02 5.82 -11.84
C ASN A 59 1.32 5.06 -11.96
N PRO A 60 1.29 3.71 -12.10
CA PRO A 60 2.51 2.91 -12.25
C PRO A 60 3.07 2.91 -13.68
N GLY A 61 2.51 3.70 -14.58
CA GLY A 61 2.69 3.59 -16.02
C GLY A 61 1.57 2.75 -16.67
N TYR A 62 1.51 2.76 -17.97
CA TYR A 62 0.49 2.01 -18.72
C TYR A 62 1.14 0.78 -19.38
N TYR A 63 1.79 -0.04 -18.61
CA TYR A 63 2.43 -1.28 -19.09
C TYR A 63 1.38 -2.39 -19.12
N LEU A 64 0.57 -2.34 -20.17
CA LEU A 64 -0.49 -3.31 -20.40
C LEU A 64 -0.07 -4.29 -21.49
N LYS A 65 -0.45 -5.53 -21.31
CA LYS A 65 -0.39 -6.56 -22.34
C LYS A 65 -1.79 -7.12 -22.58
N GLU A 66 -2.07 -7.42 -23.84
CA GLU A 66 -3.27 -8.12 -24.25
C GLU A 66 -2.94 -9.60 -24.46
N ASP A 67 -3.77 -10.46 -23.91
CA ASP A 67 -3.72 -11.89 -24.17
C ASP A 67 -4.25 -12.15 -25.59
N PRO A 68 -3.45 -12.72 -26.49
CA PRO A 68 -3.84 -12.86 -27.91
C PRO A 68 -5.00 -13.84 -28.12
N ASP A 69 -5.20 -14.77 -27.18
CA ASP A 69 -6.24 -15.80 -27.31
C ASP A 69 -7.59 -15.34 -26.74
N THR A 70 -7.57 -14.52 -25.70
CA THR A 70 -8.78 -14.12 -24.97
C THR A 70 -9.13 -12.64 -25.11
N GLY A 71 -8.25 -11.82 -25.64
CA GLY A 71 -8.39 -10.35 -25.72
C GLY A 71 -8.39 -9.66 -24.34
N LYS A 72 -8.07 -10.37 -23.28
CA LYS A 72 -8.00 -9.79 -21.94
C LYS A 72 -6.76 -8.95 -21.78
N VAL A 73 -6.95 -7.76 -21.23
CA VAL A 73 -5.85 -6.84 -20.92
C VAL A 73 -5.44 -6.99 -19.44
N SER A 74 -4.15 -7.07 -19.20
CA SER A 74 -3.56 -7.12 -17.85
C SER A 74 -2.33 -6.24 -17.78
N PHE A 75 -1.90 -5.88 -16.56
CA PHE A 75 -0.60 -5.24 -16.38
C PHE A 75 0.54 -6.21 -16.71
N GLU A 76 1.61 -5.69 -17.30
CA GLU A 76 2.83 -6.47 -17.45
C GLU A 76 3.46 -6.80 -16.10
N GLU A 77 4.14 -7.93 -16.05
CA GLU A 77 4.75 -8.47 -14.82
C GLU A 77 6.12 -7.83 -14.55
N ILE A 78 6.18 -6.48 -14.51
CA ILE A 78 7.42 -5.71 -14.38
C ILE A 78 7.39 -4.76 -13.18
N PHE A 79 8.57 -4.46 -12.63
CA PHE A 79 8.77 -3.42 -11.64
C PHE A 79 9.97 -2.56 -12.04
N ASN A 80 9.71 -1.58 -12.87
CA ASN A 80 10.70 -0.64 -13.41
C ASN A 80 10.70 0.70 -12.63
N ALA A 81 11.47 1.67 -13.12
CA ALA A 81 11.57 2.99 -12.51
C ALA A 81 10.23 3.71 -12.35
N ARG A 82 9.31 3.54 -13.30
CA ARG A 82 8.00 4.21 -13.23
C ARG A 82 7.11 3.63 -12.13
N VAL A 83 7.13 2.32 -11.97
CA VAL A 83 6.43 1.65 -10.85
C VAL A 83 7.04 2.07 -9.52
N GLU A 84 8.36 2.17 -9.43
CA GLU A 84 9.08 2.67 -8.26
C GLU A 84 8.66 4.09 -7.89
N GLU A 85 8.55 4.99 -8.85
CA GLU A 85 8.06 6.37 -8.63
C GLU A 85 6.64 6.39 -8.04
N ALA A 86 5.76 5.52 -8.50
CA ALA A 86 4.41 5.41 -7.96
C ALA A 86 4.42 4.94 -6.49
N VAL A 87 5.28 3.99 -6.14
CA VAL A 87 5.48 3.54 -4.76
C VAL A 87 6.02 4.69 -3.89
N ILE A 88 7.00 5.42 -4.38
CA ILE A 88 7.58 6.59 -3.67
C ILE A 88 6.51 7.66 -3.45
N SER A 89 5.65 7.93 -4.44
CA SER A 89 4.55 8.88 -4.31
C SER A 89 3.56 8.48 -3.22
N LEU A 90 3.18 7.21 -3.15
CA LEU A 90 2.31 6.70 -2.08
C LEU A 90 2.98 6.84 -0.71
N LYS A 91 4.24 6.47 -0.59
CA LYS A 91 5.00 6.58 0.68
C LYS A 91 5.16 8.04 1.13
N THR A 92 5.34 8.96 0.19
CA THR A 92 5.37 10.40 0.47
C THR A 92 4.01 10.89 1.00
N ASP A 93 2.92 10.48 0.37
CA ASP A 93 1.55 10.80 0.84
C ASP A 93 1.27 10.18 2.22
N ALA A 94 1.84 9.03 2.52
CA ALA A 94 1.73 8.39 3.83
C ALA A 94 2.58 9.09 4.92
N GLY A 95 3.44 10.04 4.56
CA GLY A 95 4.19 10.88 5.48
C GLY A 95 5.66 10.54 5.62
N PHE A 96 6.20 9.58 4.87
CA PHE A 96 7.63 9.27 4.89
C PHE A 96 8.45 10.36 4.20
N ILE A 97 9.61 10.67 4.76
CA ILE A 97 10.52 11.69 4.24
C ILE A 97 11.61 11.00 3.43
N ASN A 98 11.82 11.42 2.19
CA ASN A 98 12.77 10.82 1.26
C ASN A 98 12.65 9.29 1.19
N PRO A 99 11.45 8.73 0.96
CA PRO A 99 11.25 7.29 0.96
C PRO A 99 11.96 6.64 -0.22
N ASP A 100 12.37 5.38 -0.04
CA ASP A 100 12.78 4.51 -1.13
C ASP A 100 11.59 3.84 -1.81
N GLY A 101 11.85 3.07 -2.87
CA GLY A 101 10.84 2.36 -3.65
C GLY A 101 10.52 0.96 -3.14
N VAL A 102 10.96 0.57 -1.94
CA VAL A 102 10.64 -0.74 -1.38
C VAL A 102 9.19 -0.77 -0.91
N VAL A 103 8.45 -1.77 -1.36
CA VAL A 103 7.07 -2.02 -0.95
C VAL A 103 7.12 -2.86 0.33
N THR A 104 7.26 -2.20 1.48
CA THR A 104 7.30 -2.86 2.78
C THR A 104 5.99 -3.62 3.07
N PRO A 105 5.95 -4.57 4.01
CA PRO A 105 4.70 -5.27 4.36
C PRO A 105 3.55 -4.32 4.73
N ASN A 106 3.84 -3.24 5.45
CA ASN A 106 2.82 -2.25 5.79
C ASN A 106 2.35 -1.45 4.58
N VAL A 107 3.24 -1.11 3.64
CA VAL A 107 2.89 -0.46 2.38
C VAL A 107 2.02 -1.38 1.52
N MET A 108 2.38 -2.66 1.39
CA MET A 108 1.57 -3.60 0.62
C MET A 108 0.18 -3.82 1.25
N LYS A 109 0.12 -3.92 2.57
CA LYS A 109 -1.15 -3.98 3.30
C LYS A 109 -2.01 -2.73 3.06
N ALA A 110 -1.41 -1.54 3.09
CA ALA A 110 -2.09 -0.28 2.79
C ALA A 110 -2.64 -0.24 1.36
N LEU A 111 -1.84 -0.69 0.38
CA LEU A 111 -2.26 -0.78 -1.02
C LEU A 111 -3.47 -1.70 -1.21
N LEU A 112 -3.55 -2.79 -0.45
CA LEU A 112 -4.64 -3.78 -0.52
C LEU A 112 -5.77 -3.50 0.47
N SER A 113 -5.77 -2.36 1.15
CA SER A 113 -6.87 -1.89 1.98
C SER A 113 -7.84 -1.02 1.17
N MET A 114 -9.01 -0.75 1.73
CA MET A 114 -9.99 0.16 1.12
C MET A 114 -9.75 1.63 1.46
N ASP A 115 -8.78 1.92 2.32
CA ASP A 115 -8.47 3.27 2.78
C ASP A 115 -7.71 4.08 1.72
N SER A 116 -7.90 5.40 1.73
CA SER A 116 -7.21 6.33 0.83
C SER A 116 -5.91 6.85 1.45
N PHE A 117 -4.86 6.98 0.64
CA PHE A 117 -3.58 7.58 1.02
C PHE A 117 -3.35 8.96 0.40
N LYS A 118 -4.20 9.39 -0.52
CA LYS A 118 -4.17 10.75 -1.06
C LYS A 118 -4.92 11.73 -0.18
N LEU A 119 -4.49 12.98 -0.18
CA LEU A 119 -5.24 14.07 0.41
C LEU A 119 -6.55 14.24 -0.36
N LEU A 120 -7.67 14.06 0.33
CA LEU A 120 -8.96 14.43 -0.20
C LEU A 120 -9.06 15.95 -0.22
N SER A 121 -9.71 16.51 -1.23
CA SER A 121 -10.02 17.93 -1.26
C SER A 121 -10.93 18.31 -0.09
N ALA A 122 -11.04 19.60 0.22
CA ALA A 122 -12.00 20.11 1.21
C ALA A 122 -13.46 19.66 0.93
N TYR A 123 -13.72 19.25 -0.30
CA TYR A 123 -14.97 18.67 -0.74
C TYR A 123 -15.37 17.41 0.05
N TYR A 124 -14.39 16.65 0.54
CA TYR A 124 -14.62 15.44 1.34
C TYR A 124 -14.49 15.68 2.85
N GLY A 125 -14.37 16.93 3.28
CA GLY A 125 -14.33 17.31 4.69
C GLY A 125 -13.00 17.08 5.40
N GLY A 126 -11.95 16.70 4.69
CA GLY A 126 -10.62 16.53 5.27
C GLY A 126 -9.92 17.88 5.52
N THR A 127 -9.03 17.93 6.52
CA THR A 127 -8.21 19.10 6.82
C THR A 127 -6.74 18.79 6.69
N TYR A 128 -5.95 19.82 6.40
CA TYR A 128 -4.50 19.71 6.29
C TYR A 128 -3.84 19.35 7.62
N GLU A 129 -4.33 19.92 8.71
CA GLU A 129 -3.81 19.69 10.06
C GLU A 129 -3.97 18.22 10.48
N VAL A 130 -5.16 17.66 10.28
CA VAL A 130 -5.42 16.25 10.57
C VAL A 130 -4.56 15.35 9.68
N ARG A 131 -4.44 15.66 8.38
CA ARG A 131 -3.57 14.92 7.48
C ARG A 131 -2.12 14.94 7.92
N SER A 132 -1.60 16.09 8.31
CA SER A 132 -0.22 16.23 8.81
C SER A 132 0.02 15.40 10.07
N MET A 133 -0.95 15.34 10.97
CA MET A 133 -0.91 14.48 12.15
C MET A 133 -0.89 13.00 11.77
N GLN A 134 -1.74 12.57 10.84
CA GLN A 134 -1.79 11.20 10.33
C GLN A 134 -0.45 10.79 9.71
N GLN A 135 0.14 11.67 8.90
CA GLN A 135 1.46 11.46 8.31
C GLN A 135 2.55 11.33 9.37
N LYS A 136 2.50 12.13 10.42
CA LYS A 136 3.43 12.04 11.55
C LYS A 136 3.28 10.70 12.27
N PHE A 137 2.06 10.21 12.47
CA PHE A 137 1.83 8.90 13.09
C PHE A 137 2.46 7.77 12.27
N ASN A 138 2.27 7.76 10.96
CA ASN A 138 2.89 6.78 10.08
C ASN A 138 4.41 6.81 10.17
N ARG A 139 4.99 8.00 10.11
CA ARG A 139 6.45 8.20 10.10
C ARG A 139 7.10 7.84 11.43
N THR A 140 6.46 8.16 12.54
CA THR A 140 7.07 8.09 13.88
C THR A 140 6.70 6.81 14.63
N TYR A 141 5.47 6.32 14.44
CA TYR A 141 4.90 5.23 15.26
C TYR A 141 4.50 4.00 14.45
N GLU A 142 5.02 3.83 13.25
CA GLU A 142 4.68 2.70 12.36
C GLU A 142 4.82 1.34 13.07
N ASP A 143 5.91 1.13 13.79
CA ASP A 143 6.20 -0.14 14.46
C ASP A 143 5.21 -0.41 15.61
N TYR A 144 4.79 0.61 16.33
CA TYR A 144 3.79 0.50 17.40
C TYR A 144 2.39 0.24 16.86
N ILE A 145 2.03 0.91 15.78
CA ILE A 145 0.71 0.77 15.14
C ILE A 145 0.64 -0.56 14.37
N GLY A 146 1.76 -1.01 13.80
CA GLY A 146 1.86 -2.23 13.01
C GLY A 146 1.18 -2.18 11.65
N ALA A 147 0.79 -1.00 11.21
CA ALA A 147 0.19 -0.72 9.91
C ALA A 147 0.32 0.77 9.57
N LEU A 148 0.11 1.12 8.31
CA LEU A 148 -0.07 2.53 7.93
C LEU A 148 -1.54 2.91 8.08
N ILE A 149 -1.80 4.13 8.55
CA ILE A 149 -3.15 4.71 8.60
C ILE A 149 -3.37 5.61 7.38
N PRO A 150 -4.63 5.79 6.95
CA PRO A 150 -4.96 6.71 5.87
C PRO A 150 -4.57 8.14 6.22
N CYS A 151 -4.10 8.90 5.21
CA CYS A 151 -3.77 10.32 5.34
C CYS A 151 -4.78 11.16 4.55
N ASP A 152 -6.04 11.01 4.91
CA ASP A 152 -7.18 11.64 4.24
C ASP A 152 -7.61 12.98 4.84
N GLY A 153 -7.00 13.36 5.98
CA GLY A 153 -7.35 14.59 6.68
C GLY A 153 -8.67 14.51 7.50
N VAL A 154 -9.26 13.32 7.60
CA VAL A 154 -10.49 13.07 8.38
C VAL A 154 -10.14 12.33 9.66
N TYR A 155 -10.54 12.88 10.80
CA TYR A 155 -10.33 12.25 12.10
C TYR A 155 -11.33 11.11 12.31
N GLY A 156 -10.94 9.89 11.99
CA GLY A 156 -11.74 8.69 12.10
C GLY A 156 -11.17 7.67 13.10
N ARG A 157 -11.69 6.44 13.05
CA ARG A 157 -11.27 5.35 13.93
C ARG A 157 -9.79 5.02 13.83
N SER A 158 -9.25 4.96 12.63
CA SER A 158 -7.82 4.67 12.42
C SER A 158 -6.93 5.74 13.04
N THR A 159 -7.31 7.00 12.91
CA THR A 159 -6.59 8.14 13.50
C THR A 159 -6.65 8.11 15.02
N SER A 160 -7.83 7.87 15.57
CA SER A 160 -8.02 7.76 17.02
C SER A 160 -7.22 6.61 17.62
N LYS A 161 -7.24 5.45 16.97
CA LYS A 161 -6.44 4.29 17.38
C LYS A 161 -4.94 4.57 17.33
N ALA A 162 -4.48 5.21 16.27
CA ALA A 162 -3.07 5.61 16.12
C ALA A 162 -2.63 6.60 17.19
N LEU A 163 -3.51 7.54 17.58
CA LEU A 163 -3.23 8.46 18.69
C LEU A 163 -3.03 7.72 20.01
N VAL A 164 -3.85 6.71 20.29
CA VAL A 164 -3.70 5.88 21.51
C VAL A 164 -2.35 5.16 21.49
N TYR A 165 -1.98 4.53 20.39
CA TYR A 165 -0.67 3.87 20.26
C TYR A 165 0.49 4.86 20.41
N ALA A 166 0.37 6.06 19.83
CA ALA A 166 1.38 7.09 19.96
C ALA A 166 1.58 7.53 21.41
N LEU A 167 0.50 7.74 22.14
CA LEU A 167 0.55 8.07 23.57
C LEU A 167 1.18 6.94 24.39
N GLN A 168 0.82 5.69 24.14
CA GLN A 168 1.43 4.53 24.79
C GLN A 168 2.93 4.44 24.51
N ALA A 169 3.33 4.70 23.28
CA ALA A 169 4.75 4.70 22.90
C ALA A 169 5.55 5.77 23.65
N GLU A 170 4.99 6.99 23.76
CA GLU A 170 5.63 8.09 24.51
C GLU A 170 5.67 7.82 26.02
N GLU A 171 4.71 7.09 26.57
CA GLU A 171 4.68 6.68 27.98
C GLU A 171 5.57 5.46 28.27
N GLY A 172 6.22 4.88 27.26
CA GLY A 172 7.09 3.70 27.40
C GLY A 172 6.34 2.39 27.69
N MET A 173 5.13 2.31 27.22
CA MET A 173 4.25 1.14 27.44
C MET A 173 4.35 0.12 26.31
#